data_4681f5ddba1ef94a521b3e17e16c41ce
#
_entry.id   4681f5ddba1ef94a521b3e17e16c41ce
#
_cell.length_a   1.000
_cell.length_b   1.000
_cell.length_c   1.000
_cell.angle_alpha   90.00
_cell.angle_beta   90.00
_cell.angle_gamma   90.00
#
_symmetry.space_group_name_H-M   'P 1'
#
loop_
_entity.id
_entity.type
_entity.pdbx_description
1 polymer ?
#
loop_
_entity_poly.entity_id
_entity_poly.type
_entity_poly.pdbx_seq_one_letter_code
_entity_poly.pdbx_strand_id
1 'polypeptide(L)'
;MPESVIICIPTFKRPKMLKRLLDAIALLKTQAQISVLVADNDAESHAGFDLCHTLTGYPWPLTAVIAQKRGIAQVRNTLIEHALKTDTQFIAMIDDDEWPDSQWIDQFLIAARSTNADILQGSILFGCGEAADGHGDIRRPTGPVAMLQGAGNLLIRRAVLEEMPAPWFDPQFALSGGEDRDFFIRLEQAGKRFAWSDEARAYGDIPETRANLEWLLRRAYSVGNSDMLVLLKHHPSPLRLAIESLKIMASLLLSPLAAVILAASPNRRAIPLQKLFRAAGKLSAMAGTRYNEYAVIHGE
;
A
#
# COMPACT_ATOMS: atom_id res chain seq x y z
N MET A 1 -14.36 -23.73 14.45
CA MET A 1 -13.59 -24.07 13.23
C MET A 1 -12.41 -23.12 13.16
N PRO A 2 -11.24 -23.52 12.65
CA PRO A 2 -10.15 -22.59 12.45
C PRO A 2 -10.55 -21.49 11.47
N GLU A 3 -10.05 -20.26 11.70
CA GLU A 3 -10.28 -19.14 10.78
C GLU A 3 -9.60 -19.40 9.44
N SER A 4 -10.21 -18.92 8.36
CA SER A 4 -9.68 -19.10 7.00
C SER A 4 -9.24 -17.76 6.42
N VAL A 5 -8.04 -17.72 5.85
CA VAL A 5 -7.40 -16.52 5.30
C VAL A 5 -6.85 -16.80 3.91
N ILE A 6 -7.19 -15.97 2.95
CA ILE A 6 -6.53 -15.95 1.64
C ILE A 6 -5.54 -14.80 1.59
N ILE A 7 -4.28 -15.11 1.29
CA ILE A 7 -3.19 -14.12 1.16
C ILE A 7 -3.14 -13.70 -0.32
N CYS A 8 -3.41 -12.44 -0.58
CA CYS A 8 -3.48 -11.82 -1.90
C CYS A 8 -2.23 -11.00 -2.19
N ILE A 9 -1.53 -11.34 -3.27
CA ILE A 9 -0.23 -10.76 -3.64
C ILE A 9 -0.33 -10.17 -5.05
N PRO A 10 -0.28 -8.84 -5.20
CA PRO A 10 -0.09 -8.22 -6.50
C PRO A 10 1.39 -8.30 -6.90
N THR A 11 1.70 -8.60 -8.15
CA THR A 11 3.07 -8.55 -8.67
C THR A 11 3.13 -7.98 -10.09
N PHE A 12 4.27 -7.37 -10.43
CA PHE A 12 4.52 -6.86 -11.78
C PHE A 12 6.02 -6.85 -12.09
N LYS A 13 6.47 -7.77 -12.96
CA LYS A 13 7.87 -7.87 -13.45
C LYS A 13 8.93 -8.02 -12.34
N ARG A 14 8.58 -8.65 -11.20
CA ARG A 14 9.45 -8.81 -10.03
C ARG A 14 9.49 -10.26 -9.52
N PRO A 15 9.80 -11.26 -10.36
CA PRO A 15 9.71 -12.67 -9.96
C PRO A 15 10.65 -13.02 -8.80
N LYS A 16 11.81 -12.35 -8.65
CA LYS A 16 12.73 -12.59 -7.52
C LYS A 16 12.14 -12.12 -6.18
N MET A 17 11.50 -10.94 -6.15
CA MET A 17 10.85 -10.43 -4.95
C MET A 17 9.65 -11.29 -4.58
N LEU A 18 8.80 -11.62 -5.57
CA LEU A 18 7.68 -12.54 -5.38
C LEU A 18 8.15 -13.88 -4.81
N LYS A 19 9.25 -14.45 -5.34
CA LYS A 19 9.82 -15.71 -4.82
C LYS A 19 10.21 -15.59 -3.35
N ARG A 20 10.88 -14.51 -2.96
CA ARG A 20 11.26 -14.25 -1.57
C ARG A 20 10.04 -14.16 -0.66
N LEU A 21 9.01 -13.45 -1.08
CA LEU A 21 7.75 -13.35 -0.34
C LEU A 21 7.09 -14.72 -0.20
N LEU A 22 6.98 -15.49 -1.29
CA LEU A 22 6.39 -16.84 -1.24
C LEU A 22 7.18 -17.79 -0.33
N ASP A 23 8.52 -17.69 -0.32
CA ASP A 23 9.36 -18.47 0.60
C ASP A 23 9.10 -18.10 2.07
N ALA A 24 8.89 -16.82 2.37
CA ALA A 24 8.54 -16.37 3.72
C ALA A 24 7.13 -16.83 4.13
N ILE A 25 6.16 -16.77 3.22
CA ILE A 25 4.79 -17.27 3.46
C ILE A 25 4.80 -18.79 3.69
N ALA A 26 5.66 -19.53 3.02
CA ALA A 26 5.81 -20.97 3.24
C ALA A 26 6.24 -21.32 4.67
N LEU A 27 6.89 -20.39 5.39
CA LEU A 27 7.37 -20.55 6.76
C LEU A 27 6.39 -20.04 7.82
N LEU A 28 5.18 -19.62 7.45
CA LEU A 28 4.17 -19.15 8.38
C LEU A 28 3.80 -20.24 9.38
N LYS A 29 3.73 -19.86 10.67
CA LYS A 29 3.31 -20.70 11.79
C LYS A 29 1.93 -20.23 12.23
N THR A 30 0.89 -20.92 11.81
CA THR A 30 -0.49 -20.55 12.12
C THR A 30 -1.39 -21.78 12.21
N GLN A 31 -2.47 -21.67 12.99
CA GLN A 31 -3.55 -22.64 13.03
C GLN A 31 -4.68 -22.28 12.05
N ALA A 32 -4.62 -21.12 11.40
CA ALA A 32 -5.59 -20.72 10.38
C ALA A 32 -5.44 -21.55 9.11
N GLN A 33 -6.53 -21.73 8.39
CA GLN A 33 -6.50 -22.33 7.05
C GLN A 33 -6.04 -21.28 6.06
N ILE A 34 -4.86 -21.48 5.49
CA ILE A 34 -4.24 -20.54 4.55
C ILE A 34 -4.43 -21.01 3.11
N SER A 35 -4.71 -20.05 2.22
CA SER A 35 -4.50 -20.16 0.78
C SER A 35 -3.80 -18.91 0.25
N VAL A 36 -3.09 -19.03 -0.87
CA VAL A 36 -2.32 -17.94 -1.48
C VAL A 36 -2.83 -17.70 -2.89
N LEU A 37 -3.07 -16.43 -3.20
CA LEU A 37 -3.51 -15.97 -4.50
C LEU A 37 -2.55 -14.88 -5.01
N VAL A 38 -1.89 -15.15 -6.11
CA VAL A 38 -1.00 -14.20 -6.79
C VAL A 38 -1.70 -13.67 -8.03
N ALA A 39 -1.75 -12.36 -8.21
CA ALA A 39 -2.17 -11.75 -9.47
C ALA A 39 -0.98 -11.07 -10.14
N ASP A 40 -0.59 -11.57 -11.31
CA ASP A 40 0.45 -10.97 -12.13
C ASP A 40 -0.15 -9.90 -13.05
N ASN A 41 0.32 -8.66 -12.90
CA ASN A 41 -0.13 -7.53 -13.72
C ASN A 41 0.70 -7.34 -15.00
N ASP A 42 1.60 -8.29 -15.29
CA ASP A 42 2.34 -8.36 -16.55
C ASP A 42 1.68 -9.37 -17.51
N ALA A 43 0.70 -8.87 -18.26
CA ALA A 43 -0.02 -9.68 -19.24
C ALA A 43 0.82 -10.05 -20.49
N GLU A 44 2.07 -9.60 -20.57
CA GLU A 44 2.96 -9.89 -21.70
C GLU A 44 3.96 -11.01 -21.39
N SER A 45 4.73 -10.87 -20.28
CA SER A 45 5.79 -11.84 -19.96
C SER A 45 5.35 -12.91 -18.97
N HIS A 46 4.29 -12.67 -18.18
CA HIS A 46 3.72 -13.61 -17.20
C HIS A 46 4.72 -14.16 -16.17
N ALA A 47 5.82 -13.44 -15.90
CA ALA A 47 6.94 -13.98 -15.13
C ALA A 47 6.56 -14.39 -13.69
N GLY A 48 5.65 -13.63 -13.05
CA GLY A 48 5.14 -13.98 -11.71
C GLY A 48 4.19 -15.17 -11.74
N PHE A 49 3.32 -15.23 -12.75
CA PHE A 49 2.41 -16.35 -12.97
C PHE A 49 3.19 -17.65 -13.23
N ASP A 50 4.16 -17.63 -14.13
CA ASP A 50 4.98 -18.79 -14.47
C ASP A 50 5.80 -19.26 -13.26
N LEU A 51 6.37 -18.34 -12.48
CA LEU A 51 7.07 -18.67 -11.24
C LEU A 51 6.18 -19.50 -10.30
N CYS A 52 4.93 -19.10 -10.08
CA CYS A 52 4.02 -19.82 -9.20
C CYS A 52 3.79 -21.28 -9.66
N HIS A 53 3.76 -21.53 -10.96
CA HIS A 53 3.59 -22.88 -11.53
C HIS A 53 4.84 -23.76 -11.40
N THR A 54 6.01 -23.17 -11.14
CA THR A 54 7.24 -23.95 -10.88
C THR A 54 7.34 -24.44 -9.44
N LEU A 55 6.56 -23.87 -8.50
CA LEU A 55 6.63 -24.17 -7.08
C LEU A 55 5.87 -25.46 -6.74
N THR A 56 6.49 -26.59 -7.03
CA THR A 56 5.93 -27.91 -6.68
C THR A 56 6.05 -28.18 -5.17
N GLY A 57 5.01 -28.73 -4.55
CA GLY A 57 5.03 -29.07 -3.13
C GLY A 57 4.95 -27.84 -2.20
N TYR A 58 4.45 -26.71 -2.67
CA TYR A 58 4.22 -25.53 -1.85
C TYR A 58 3.26 -25.88 -0.70
N PRO A 59 3.55 -25.46 0.56
CA PRO A 59 2.82 -25.97 1.73
C PRO A 59 1.36 -25.48 1.82
N TRP A 60 1.01 -24.43 1.10
CA TRP A 60 -0.34 -23.88 1.04
C TRP A 60 -0.94 -23.99 -0.36
N PRO A 61 -2.28 -24.13 -0.50
CA PRO A 61 -2.91 -23.99 -1.81
C PRO A 61 -2.50 -22.67 -2.46
N LEU A 62 -1.82 -22.74 -3.61
CA LEU A 62 -1.32 -21.60 -4.37
C LEU A 62 -2.03 -21.50 -5.71
N THR A 63 -2.66 -20.36 -5.95
CA THR A 63 -3.31 -20.01 -7.21
C THR A 63 -2.67 -18.78 -7.81
N ALA A 64 -2.38 -18.79 -9.10
CA ALA A 64 -1.92 -17.62 -9.84
C ALA A 64 -2.91 -17.23 -10.92
N VAL A 65 -3.11 -15.93 -11.12
CA VAL A 65 -3.98 -15.36 -12.15
C VAL A 65 -3.28 -14.19 -12.84
N ILE A 66 -3.70 -13.88 -14.07
CA ILE A 66 -3.17 -12.74 -14.83
C ILE A 66 -4.19 -11.60 -14.77
N ALA A 67 -3.77 -10.44 -14.27
CA ALA A 67 -4.56 -9.22 -14.32
C ALA A 67 -4.31 -8.52 -15.66
N GLN A 68 -5.26 -8.64 -16.59
CA GLN A 68 -5.14 -8.19 -17.98
C GLN A 68 -4.92 -6.69 -18.13
N LYS A 69 -5.51 -5.88 -17.25
CA LYS A 69 -5.38 -4.42 -17.28
C LYS A 69 -4.26 -3.98 -16.36
N ARG A 70 -3.29 -3.23 -16.91
CA ARG A 70 -2.16 -2.70 -16.13
C ARG A 70 -2.61 -1.68 -15.09
N GLY A 71 -2.01 -1.74 -13.91
CA GLY A 71 -2.12 -0.76 -12.83
C GLY A 71 -2.50 -1.37 -11.49
N ILE A 72 -2.03 -0.70 -10.42
CA ILE A 72 -2.16 -1.22 -9.06
C ILE A 72 -3.62 -1.42 -8.62
N ALA A 73 -4.52 -0.49 -8.96
CA ALA A 73 -5.94 -0.66 -8.67
C ALA A 73 -6.54 -1.85 -9.42
N GLN A 74 -6.11 -2.10 -10.65
CA GLN A 74 -6.63 -3.21 -11.47
C GLN A 74 -6.22 -4.57 -10.91
N VAL A 75 -4.93 -4.74 -10.56
CA VAL A 75 -4.45 -6.01 -10.01
C VAL A 75 -5.08 -6.30 -8.65
N ARG A 76 -5.27 -5.28 -7.78
CA ARG A 76 -5.97 -5.44 -6.51
C ARG A 76 -7.45 -5.81 -6.68
N ASN A 77 -8.14 -5.24 -7.66
CA ASN A 77 -9.51 -5.64 -7.98
C ASN A 77 -9.57 -7.11 -8.47
N THR A 78 -8.63 -7.52 -9.34
CA THR A 78 -8.53 -8.92 -9.78
C THR A 78 -8.34 -9.87 -8.59
N LEU A 79 -7.47 -9.51 -7.63
CA LEU A 79 -7.27 -10.30 -6.41
C LEU A 79 -8.58 -10.42 -5.60
N ILE A 80 -9.29 -9.33 -5.37
CA ILE A 80 -10.55 -9.36 -4.62
C ILE A 80 -11.60 -10.18 -5.35
N GLU A 81 -11.77 -10.00 -6.66
CA GLU A 81 -12.71 -10.78 -7.47
C GLU A 81 -12.50 -12.29 -7.35
N HIS A 82 -11.23 -12.74 -7.31
CA HIS A 82 -10.89 -14.14 -7.16
C HIS A 82 -11.00 -14.62 -5.70
N ALA A 83 -10.59 -13.80 -4.74
CA ALA A 83 -10.71 -14.11 -3.32
C ALA A 83 -12.17 -14.30 -2.89
N LEU A 84 -13.08 -13.49 -3.42
CA LEU A 84 -14.52 -13.60 -3.13
C LEU A 84 -15.20 -14.83 -3.76
N LYS A 85 -14.53 -15.57 -4.65
CA LYS A 85 -15.01 -16.89 -5.15
C LYS A 85 -14.69 -18.05 -4.20
N THR A 86 -13.91 -17.78 -3.14
CA THR A 86 -13.57 -18.77 -2.10
C THR A 86 -14.41 -18.53 -0.85
N ASP A 87 -14.48 -19.48 0.08
CA ASP A 87 -15.22 -19.35 1.34
C ASP A 87 -14.36 -18.84 2.49
N THR A 88 -13.27 -18.11 2.21
CA THR A 88 -12.39 -17.56 3.23
C THR A 88 -13.06 -16.45 4.04
N GLN A 89 -12.77 -16.38 5.34
CA GLN A 89 -13.33 -15.36 6.25
C GLN A 89 -12.58 -14.03 6.19
N PHE A 90 -11.29 -14.10 5.86
CA PHE A 90 -10.41 -12.93 5.79
C PHE A 90 -9.60 -12.93 4.50
N ILE A 91 -9.31 -11.73 4.03
CA ILE A 91 -8.42 -11.46 2.90
C ILE A 91 -7.24 -10.66 3.44
N ALA A 92 -6.05 -11.24 3.40
CA ALA A 92 -4.82 -10.56 3.72
C ALA A 92 -4.19 -10.01 2.44
N MET A 93 -3.68 -8.79 2.44
CA MET A 93 -2.95 -8.20 1.31
C MET A 93 -1.52 -7.87 1.74
N ILE A 94 -0.55 -8.23 0.90
CA ILE A 94 0.86 -7.91 1.10
C ILE A 94 1.50 -7.66 -0.28
N ASP A 95 2.33 -6.63 -0.39
CA ASP A 95 2.98 -6.27 -1.65
C ASP A 95 4.20 -7.20 -1.93
N ASP A 96 4.59 -7.38 -3.18
CA ASP A 96 5.62 -8.35 -3.60
C ASP A 96 7.05 -7.99 -3.17
N ASP A 97 7.27 -6.77 -2.68
CA ASP A 97 8.54 -6.27 -2.11
C ASP A 97 8.58 -6.30 -0.56
N GLU A 98 7.58 -6.92 0.06
CA GLU A 98 7.50 -7.15 1.49
C GLU A 98 7.59 -8.66 1.80
N TRP A 99 7.90 -9.03 3.07
CA TRP A 99 7.80 -10.41 3.55
C TRP A 99 7.37 -10.43 5.01
N PRO A 100 6.44 -11.35 5.39
CA PRO A 100 5.85 -11.36 6.72
C PRO A 100 6.75 -12.06 7.76
N ASP A 101 6.52 -11.69 9.05
CA ASP A 101 6.96 -12.51 10.19
C ASP A 101 6.23 -13.86 10.20
N SER A 102 6.86 -14.88 10.79
CA SER A 102 6.28 -16.22 10.85
C SER A 102 4.94 -16.31 11.58
N GLN A 103 4.63 -15.39 12.50
CA GLN A 103 3.37 -15.31 13.25
C GLN A 103 2.39 -14.26 12.70
N TRP A 104 2.68 -13.68 11.57
CA TRP A 104 1.97 -12.55 10.96
C TRP A 104 0.45 -12.70 10.93
N ILE A 105 -0.05 -13.84 10.45
CA ILE A 105 -1.49 -14.11 10.38
C ILE A 105 -2.11 -14.23 11.75
N ASP A 106 -1.47 -14.95 12.68
CA ASP A 106 -2.01 -15.13 14.02
C ASP A 106 -2.09 -13.80 14.78
N GLN A 107 -1.11 -12.92 14.60
CA GLN A 107 -1.11 -11.58 15.19
C GLN A 107 -2.24 -10.71 14.63
N PHE A 108 -2.49 -10.77 13.32
CA PHE A 108 -3.65 -10.11 12.73
C PHE A 108 -4.98 -10.64 13.30
N LEU A 109 -5.13 -11.95 13.40
CA LEU A 109 -6.35 -12.58 13.90
C LEU A 109 -6.59 -12.24 15.38
N ILE A 110 -5.53 -12.17 16.19
CA ILE A 110 -5.59 -11.72 17.59
C ILE A 110 -6.08 -10.28 17.65
N ALA A 111 -5.48 -9.38 16.87
CA ALA A 111 -5.87 -7.98 16.81
C ALA A 111 -7.31 -7.80 16.27
N ALA A 112 -7.72 -8.59 15.29
CA ALA A 112 -9.08 -8.55 14.74
C ALA A 112 -10.14 -8.93 15.78
N ARG A 113 -9.84 -9.92 16.62
CA ARG A 113 -10.73 -10.33 17.71
C ARG A 113 -10.78 -9.28 18.83
N SER A 114 -9.63 -8.74 19.25
CA SER A 114 -9.55 -7.80 20.37
C SER A 114 -10.13 -6.42 20.06
N THR A 115 -9.98 -5.93 18.82
CA THR A 115 -10.47 -4.61 18.41
C THR A 115 -11.85 -4.64 17.78
N ASN A 116 -12.32 -5.82 17.36
CA ASN A 116 -13.51 -5.98 16.53
C ASN A 116 -13.48 -5.08 15.28
N ALA A 117 -12.30 -4.84 14.73
CA ALA A 117 -12.11 -4.03 13.54
C ALA A 117 -12.53 -4.81 12.27
N ASP A 118 -12.92 -4.04 11.26
CA ASP A 118 -13.33 -4.55 9.96
C ASP A 118 -12.14 -4.68 9.01
N ILE A 119 -11.16 -3.76 9.16
CA ILE A 119 -9.89 -3.77 8.43
C ILE A 119 -8.76 -3.45 9.39
N LEU A 120 -7.64 -4.18 9.27
CA LEU A 120 -6.44 -3.97 10.05
C LEU A 120 -5.25 -3.72 9.14
N GLN A 121 -4.33 -2.86 9.59
CA GLN A 121 -3.02 -2.68 8.98
C GLN A 121 -1.94 -3.11 9.98
N GLY A 122 -0.96 -3.86 9.50
CA GLY A 122 0.21 -4.27 10.27
C GLY A 122 1.38 -3.30 10.10
N SER A 123 2.38 -3.47 10.97
CA SER A 123 3.63 -2.71 10.90
C SER A 123 4.48 -3.15 9.71
N ILE A 124 5.19 -2.21 9.10
CA ILE A 124 6.20 -2.47 8.10
C ILE A 124 7.55 -1.99 8.65
N LEU A 125 8.51 -2.92 8.72
CA LEU A 125 9.85 -2.68 9.24
C LEU A 125 10.82 -2.70 8.06
N PHE A 126 11.55 -1.62 7.88
CA PHE A 126 12.57 -1.53 6.84
C PHE A 126 13.92 -1.95 7.43
N GLY A 127 14.49 -3.05 6.89
CA GLY A 127 15.61 -3.79 7.48
C GLY A 127 16.88 -3.00 7.69
N CYS A 128 17.60 -3.39 8.72
CA CYS A 128 19.03 -3.28 9.06
C CYS A 128 19.75 -2.01 8.58
N GLY A 129 19.42 -0.87 9.12
CA GLY A 129 20.18 0.35 8.97
C GLY A 129 19.37 1.51 9.52
N GLU A 130 20.00 2.42 10.21
CA GLU A 130 19.42 3.72 10.46
C GLU A 130 18.94 4.25 9.12
N ALA A 131 17.63 4.29 8.91
CA ALA A 131 17.05 4.88 7.72
C ALA A 131 17.43 6.36 7.71
N ALA A 132 18.52 6.66 7.04
CA ALA A 132 19.06 8.02 6.95
C ALA A 132 18.07 9.01 6.33
N ASP A 133 16.93 8.56 5.82
CA ASP A 133 16.15 9.29 4.82
C ASP A 133 14.68 9.50 5.19
N GLY A 134 14.30 9.31 6.46
CA GLY A 134 12.91 9.55 6.88
C GLY A 134 11.91 8.43 6.49
N HIS A 135 12.37 7.33 5.92
CA HIS A 135 11.61 6.09 5.74
C HIS A 135 11.95 5.15 6.89
N GLY A 136 11.59 5.56 8.10
CA GLY A 136 11.68 4.70 9.27
C GLY A 136 10.55 3.68 9.30
N ASP A 137 10.69 2.73 10.20
CA ASP A 137 9.66 1.75 10.49
C ASP A 137 8.28 2.40 10.64
N ILE A 138 7.28 1.84 9.97
CA ILE A 138 5.89 2.28 10.13
C ILE A 138 5.30 1.48 11.27
N ARG A 139 5.28 2.07 12.47
CA ARG A 139 4.80 1.45 13.69
C ARG A 139 3.80 2.34 14.44
N ARG A 140 2.82 1.69 15.07
CA ARG A 140 1.85 2.32 15.96
C ARG A 140 1.41 1.32 17.02
N PRO A 141 1.01 1.74 18.22
CA PRO A 141 0.41 0.84 19.18
C PRO A 141 -0.80 0.10 18.59
N THR A 142 -0.92 -1.18 18.90
CA THR A 142 -2.07 -1.99 18.51
C THR A 142 -3.36 -1.43 19.08
N GLY A 143 -4.37 -1.25 18.24
CA GLY A 143 -5.66 -0.71 18.66
C GLY A 143 -6.40 0.03 17.53
N PRO A 144 -7.59 0.59 17.84
CA PRO A 144 -8.38 1.34 16.88
C PRO A 144 -7.64 2.57 16.34
N VAL A 145 -7.79 2.84 15.04
CA VAL A 145 -7.23 4.03 14.37
C VAL A 145 -8.31 4.70 13.50
N ALA A 146 -8.17 6.00 13.29
CA ALA A 146 -9.11 6.74 12.47
C ALA A 146 -8.96 6.44 10.97
N MET A 147 -7.74 6.14 10.49
CA MET A 147 -7.45 5.91 9.08
C MET A 147 -6.19 5.07 8.92
N LEU A 148 -6.18 4.21 7.89
CA LEU A 148 -5.01 3.43 7.46
C LEU A 148 -4.14 4.22 6.47
N GLN A 149 -2.89 3.76 6.25
CA GLN A 149 -1.90 4.53 5.49
C GLN A 149 -1.62 3.98 4.09
N GLY A 150 -1.82 2.71 3.87
CA GLY A 150 -1.52 2.05 2.60
C GLY A 150 -2.14 0.66 2.52
N ALA A 151 -2.20 0.08 1.34
CA ALA A 151 -2.81 -1.22 1.10
C ALA A 151 -1.80 -2.39 1.10
N GLY A 152 -0.55 -2.15 1.43
CA GLY A 152 0.40 -3.19 1.85
C GLY A 152 0.11 -3.61 3.30
N ASN A 153 0.40 -4.84 3.64
CA ASN A 153 0.26 -5.41 4.98
C ASN A 153 -1.12 -5.17 5.63
N LEU A 154 -2.20 -5.66 5.00
CA LEU A 154 -3.58 -5.54 5.45
C LEU A 154 -4.22 -6.88 5.78
N LEU A 155 -5.19 -6.87 6.72
CA LEU A 155 -6.18 -7.92 6.88
C LEU A 155 -7.58 -7.30 6.77
N ILE A 156 -8.43 -7.84 5.91
CA ILE A 156 -9.78 -7.35 5.62
C ILE A 156 -10.78 -8.48 5.91
N ARG A 157 -11.83 -8.19 6.66
CA ARG A 157 -12.96 -9.13 6.79
C ARG A 157 -13.66 -9.24 5.43
N ARG A 158 -13.90 -10.46 4.96
CA ARG A 158 -14.60 -10.73 3.69
C ARG A 158 -15.91 -9.94 3.55
N ALA A 159 -16.73 -9.93 4.60
CA ALA A 159 -18.01 -9.24 4.60
C ALA A 159 -17.91 -7.75 4.20
N VAL A 160 -16.79 -7.09 4.52
CA VAL A 160 -16.56 -5.69 4.12
C VAL A 160 -16.56 -5.54 2.60
N LEU A 161 -15.90 -6.46 1.90
CA LEU A 161 -15.76 -6.41 0.45
C LEU A 161 -17.04 -6.88 -0.26
N GLU A 162 -17.82 -7.78 0.35
CA GLU A 162 -19.12 -8.20 -0.15
C GLU A 162 -20.16 -7.09 -0.06
N GLU A 163 -20.10 -6.25 0.98
CA GLU A 163 -20.98 -5.11 1.17
C GLU A 163 -20.64 -3.90 0.29
N MET A 164 -19.41 -3.83 -0.21
CA MET A 164 -18.96 -2.74 -1.09
C MET A 164 -19.23 -3.05 -2.56
N PRO A 165 -19.76 -2.08 -3.35
CA PRO A 165 -19.87 -2.27 -4.78
C PRO A 165 -18.50 -2.30 -5.46
N ALA A 166 -18.32 -3.20 -6.42
CA ALA A 166 -17.16 -3.20 -7.30
C ALA A 166 -17.18 -1.97 -8.23
N PRO A 167 -16.03 -1.43 -8.66
CA PRO A 167 -14.68 -1.86 -8.29
C PRO A 167 -14.29 -1.34 -6.89
N TRP A 168 -13.64 -2.18 -6.10
CA TRP A 168 -13.17 -1.81 -4.73
C TRP A 168 -12.09 -0.75 -4.76
N PHE A 169 -11.10 -0.91 -5.63
CA PHE A 169 -10.08 0.11 -5.93
C PHE A 169 -10.45 0.82 -7.22
N ASP A 170 -10.60 2.15 -7.17
CA ASP A 170 -11.04 2.92 -8.34
C ASP A 170 -10.00 2.90 -9.45
N PRO A 171 -10.35 2.39 -10.66
CA PRO A 171 -9.45 2.31 -11.80
C PRO A 171 -8.87 3.65 -12.26
N GLN A 172 -9.49 4.77 -11.92
CA GLN A 172 -8.94 6.09 -12.26
C GLN A 172 -7.56 6.35 -11.62
N PHE A 173 -7.23 5.64 -10.53
CA PHE A 173 -5.96 5.72 -9.82
C PHE A 173 -4.97 4.60 -10.20
N ALA A 174 -5.27 3.82 -11.24
CA ALA A 174 -4.49 2.64 -11.60
C ALA A 174 -3.00 2.92 -11.82
N LEU A 175 -2.64 4.06 -12.39
CA LEU A 175 -1.26 4.45 -12.67
C LEU A 175 -0.74 5.62 -11.82
N SER A 176 -1.63 6.42 -11.24
CA SER A 176 -1.22 7.60 -10.45
C SER A 176 -0.94 7.29 -8.98
N GLY A 177 -1.45 6.16 -8.47
CA GLY A 177 -1.52 5.92 -7.04
C GLY A 177 -2.64 6.72 -6.37
N GLY A 178 -2.89 6.44 -5.07
CA GLY A 178 -3.97 7.02 -4.28
C GLY A 178 -5.24 6.17 -4.25
N GLU A 179 -5.23 5.01 -4.90
CA GLU A 179 -6.32 4.03 -4.91
C GLU A 179 -6.61 3.49 -3.50
N ASP A 180 -5.57 3.30 -2.69
CA ASP A 180 -5.65 2.88 -1.29
C ASP A 180 -6.33 3.93 -0.42
N ARG A 181 -5.92 5.18 -0.55
CA ARG A 181 -6.52 6.30 0.18
C ARG A 181 -7.99 6.50 -0.20
N ASP A 182 -8.32 6.43 -1.49
CA ASP A 182 -9.70 6.48 -1.96
C ASP A 182 -10.54 5.33 -1.37
N PHE A 183 -10.00 4.13 -1.37
CA PHE A 183 -10.64 2.94 -0.81
C PHE A 183 -10.94 3.12 0.68
N PHE A 184 -9.95 3.56 1.47
CA PHE A 184 -10.15 3.77 2.91
C PHE A 184 -11.13 4.90 3.23
N ILE A 185 -11.15 6.00 2.46
CA ILE A 185 -12.14 7.06 2.64
C ILE A 185 -13.56 6.52 2.39
N ARG A 186 -13.76 5.71 1.36
CA ARG A 186 -15.08 5.10 1.09
C ARG A 186 -15.50 4.13 2.19
N LEU A 187 -14.57 3.38 2.74
CA LEU A 187 -14.82 2.49 3.88
C LEU A 187 -15.16 3.27 5.16
N GLU A 188 -14.45 4.38 5.45
CA GLU A 188 -14.77 5.28 6.57
C GLU A 188 -16.17 5.85 6.43
N GLN A 189 -16.53 6.33 5.23
CA GLN A 189 -17.87 6.85 4.93
C GLN A 189 -18.97 5.78 5.07
N ALA A 190 -18.64 4.51 4.82
CA ALA A 190 -19.50 3.36 5.07
C ALA A 190 -19.54 2.90 6.53
N GLY A 191 -18.88 3.63 7.45
CA GLY A 191 -18.85 3.34 8.89
C GLY A 191 -18.01 2.13 9.28
N LYS A 192 -17.06 1.69 8.42
CA LYS A 192 -16.18 0.57 8.73
C LYS A 192 -15.10 0.97 9.75
N ARG A 193 -14.73 0.04 10.63
CA ARG A 193 -13.80 0.27 11.72
C ARG A 193 -12.41 -0.18 11.33
N PHE A 194 -11.43 0.68 11.60
CA PHE A 194 -10.02 0.42 11.35
C PHE A 194 -9.27 0.17 12.64
N ALA A 195 -8.27 -0.72 12.58
CA ALA A 195 -7.31 -0.89 13.64
C ALA A 195 -5.89 -1.09 13.10
N TRP A 196 -4.93 -0.87 13.97
CA TRP A 196 -3.52 -1.19 13.77
C TRP A 196 -3.14 -2.43 14.55
N SER A 197 -2.27 -3.26 14.00
CA SER A 197 -1.62 -4.39 14.67
C SER A 197 -0.11 -4.25 14.57
N ASP A 198 0.56 -3.79 15.63
CA ASP A 198 2.02 -3.61 15.62
C ASP A 198 2.79 -4.94 15.55
N GLU A 199 2.16 -6.00 16.01
CA GLU A 199 2.71 -7.35 16.04
C GLU A 199 2.57 -8.10 14.71
N ALA A 200 1.62 -7.72 13.87
CA ALA A 200 1.46 -8.28 12.52
C ALA A 200 2.49 -7.65 11.56
N ARG A 201 3.74 -8.04 11.74
CA ARG A 201 4.89 -7.42 11.09
C ARG A 201 5.12 -7.95 9.69
N ALA A 202 5.36 -7.04 8.77
CA ALA A 202 6.00 -7.30 7.50
C ALA A 202 7.35 -6.56 7.44
N TYR A 203 8.27 -7.06 6.67
CA TYR A 203 9.58 -6.46 6.45
C TYR A 203 9.68 -6.04 4.99
N GLY A 204 10.39 -4.96 4.71
CA GLY A 204 10.67 -4.49 3.37
C GLY A 204 12.09 -4.01 3.24
N ASP A 205 12.64 -4.05 2.03
CA ASP A 205 13.91 -3.41 1.73
C ASP A 205 13.67 -2.04 1.09
N ILE A 206 14.52 -1.08 1.42
CA ILE A 206 14.59 0.17 0.67
C ILE A 206 15.68 -0.02 -0.39
N PRO A 207 15.32 -0.14 -1.67
CA PRO A 207 16.31 -0.26 -2.73
C PRO A 207 17.22 0.98 -2.75
N GLU A 208 18.52 0.81 -3.01
CA GLU A 208 19.47 1.93 -3.12
C GLU A 208 19.01 2.99 -4.12
N THR A 209 18.32 2.57 -5.17
CA THR A 209 17.71 3.46 -6.17
C THR A 209 16.66 4.39 -5.60
N ARG A 210 16.08 4.07 -4.42
CA ARG A 210 15.09 4.88 -3.70
C ARG A 210 15.71 5.69 -2.54
N ALA A 211 16.98 5.44 -2.21
CA ALA A 211 17.70 6.10 -1.11
C ALA A 211 18.44 7.38 -1.57
N ASN A 212 17.87 8.16 -2.50
CA ASN A 212 18.46 9.40 -2.97
C ASN A 212 17.45 10.56 -3.00
N LEU A 213 17.98 11.78 -2.91
CA LEU A 213 17.15 13.00 -2.82
C LEU A 213 16.23 13.17 -4.04
N GLU A 214 16.71 12.85 -5.24
CA GLU A 214 15.90 12.98 -6.47
C GLU A 214 14.65 12.11 -6.41
N TRP A 215 14.81 10.85 -6.02
CA TRP A 215 13.69 9.93 -5.84
C TRP A 215 12.72 10.44 -4.77
N LEU A 216 13.24 10.90 -3.61
CA LEU A 216 12.42 11.45 -2.52
C LEU A 216 11.56 12.64 -2.98
N LEU A 217 12.15 13.55 -3.77
CA LEU A 217 11.43 14.71 -4.29
C LEU A 217 10.38 14.31 -5.32
N ARG A 218 10.73 13.40 -6.24
CA ARG A 218 9.78 12.83 -7.22
C ARG A 218 8.61 12.12 -6.52
N ARG A 219 8.92 11.31 -5.51
CA ARG A 219 7.91 10.63 -4.69
C ARG A 219 7.02 11.62 -3.94
N ALA A 220 7.58 12.68 -3.35
CA ALA A 220 6.82 13.73 -2.69
C ALA A 220 5.86 14.44 -3.65
N TYR A 221 6.30 14.73 -4.88
CA TYR A 221 5.46 15.28 -5.93
C TYR A 221 4.31 14.35 -6.31
N SER A 222 4.61 13.07 -6.57
CA SER A 222 3.63 12.03 -6.89
C SER A 222 2.56 11.90 -5.79
N VAL A 223 3.00 11.77 -4.53
CA VAL A 223 2.09 11.70 -3.37
C VAL A 223 1.24 12.97 -3.25
N GLY A 224 1.81 14.14 -3.49
CA GLY A 224 1.05 15.39 -3.49
C GLY A 224 -0.02 15.42 -4.57
N ASN A 225 0.32 14.98 -5.78
CA ASN A 225 -0.61 14.91 -6.91
C ASN A 225 -1.77 13.94 -6.60
N SER A 226 -1.47 12.70 -6.20
CA SER A 226 -2.49 11.69 -5.89
C SER A 226 -3.37 12.09 -4.70
N ASP A 227 -2.79 12.66 -3.63
CA ASP A 227 -3.52 13.18 -2.47
C ASP A 227 -4.59 14.22 -2.88
N MET A 228 -4.23 15.14 -3.78
CA MET A 228 -5.16 16.17 -4.24
C MET A 228 -6.22 15.60 -5.18
N LEU A 229 -5.87 14.67 -6.08
CA LEU A 229 -6.83 13.99 -6.95
C LEU A 229 -7.89 13.25 -6.13
N VAL A 230 -7.47 12.52 -5.09
CA VAL A 230 -8.40 11.85 -4.17
C VAL A 230 -9.25 12.85 -3.42
N LEU A 231 -8.67 13.93 -2.90
CA LEU A 231 -9.42 14.98 -2.21
C LEU A 231 -10.51 15.58 -3.12
N LEU A 232 -10.17 15.93 -4.34
CA LEU A 232 -11.11 16.53 -5.30
C LEU A 232 -12.23 15.55 -5.68
N LYS A 233 -11.93 14.27 -5.84
CA LYS A 233 -12.94 13.21 -6.10
C LYS A 233 -14.03 13.17 -5.01
N HIS A 234 -13.63 13.33 -3.75
CA HIS A 234 -14.56 13.29 -2.62
C HIS A 234 -15.28 14.63 -2.34
N HIS A 235 -15.32 15.53 -3.32
CA HIS A 235 -16.07 16.80 -3.27
C HIS A 235 -15.85 17.56 -1.94
N PRO A 236 -14.63 18.04 -1.66
CA PRO A 236 -14.35 18.69 -0.39
C PRO A 236 -15.18 19.97 -0.23
N SER A 237 -15.56 20.29 1.02
CA SER A 237 -16.20 21.57 1.30
C SER A 237 -15.33 22.74 0.85
N PRO A 238 -15.92 23.90 0.48
CA PRO A 238 -15.14 25.09 0.13
C PRO A 238 -14.12 25.50 1.18
N LEU A 239 -14.47 25.36 2.46
CA LEU A 239 -13.58 25.64 3.58
C LEU A 239 -12.38 24.69 3.59
N ARG A 240 -12.60 23.38 3.38
CA ARG A 240 -11.52 22.39 3.30
C ARG A 240 -10.59 22.66 2.14
N LEU A 241 -11.14 23.03 0.98
CA LEU A 241 -10.35 23.38 -0.19
C LEU A 241 -9.53 24.67 0.05
N ALA A 242 -10.12 25.68 0.69
CA ALA A 242 -9.42 26.91 1.05
C ALA A 242 -8.26 26.65 2.03
N ILE A 243 -8.46 25.79 3.03
CA ILE A 243 -7.40 25.39 3.98
C ILE A 243 -6.27 24.67 3.24
N GLU A 244 -6.58 23.72 2.33
CA GLU A 244 -5.55 23.03 1.56
C GLU A 244 -4.81 23.98 0.61
N SER A 245 -5.50 24.93 -0.02
CA SER A 245 -4.88 25.96 -0.86
C SER A 245 -3.94 26.84 -0.05
N LEU A 246 -4.32 27.23 1.16
CA LEU A 246 -3.46 28.00 2.06
C LEU A 246 -2.20 27.21 2.48
N LYS A 247 -2.33 25.90 2.78
CA LYS A 247 -1.18 25.04 3.08
C LYS A 247 -0.24 24.90 1.88
N ILE A 248 -0.78 24.80 0.66
CA ILE A 248 0.00 24.75 -0.57
C ILE A 248 0.78 26.07 -0.72
N MET A 249 0.12 27.21 -0.63
CA MET A 249 0.78 28.52 -0.74
C MET A 249 1.86 28.72 0.33
N ALA A 250 1.56 28.40 1.59
CA ALA A 250 2.54 28.46 2.67
C ALA A 250 3.76 27.57 2.38
N SER A 251 3.54 26.36 1.88
CA SER A 251 4.65 25.46 1.53
C SER A 251 5.47 25.98 0.35
N LEU A 252 4.85 26.54 -0.67
CA LEU A 252 5.55 27.12 -1.83
C LEU A 252 6.40 28.35 -1.44
N LEU A 253 5.94 29.16 -0.50
CA LEU A 253 6.65 30.38 -0.06
C LEU A 253 7.72 30.09 1.00
N LEU A 254 7.42 29.26 2.00
CA LEU A 254 8.29 29.07 3.16
C LEU A 254 9.32 27.94 2.96
N SER A 255 8.99 26.89 2.18
CA SER A 255 9.91 25.78 2.03
C SER A 255 11.22 26.12 1.32
N PRO A 256 11.27 26.97 0.27
CA PRO A 256 12.54 27.40 -0.30
C PRO A 256 13.45 28.13 0.68
N LEU A 257 12.88 29.03 1.50
CA LEU A 257 13.63 29.77 2.53
C LEU A 257 14.19 28.79 3.59
N ALA A 258 13.34 27.87 4.06
CA ALA A 258 13.78 26.83 5.00
C ALA A 258 14.87 25.93 4.41
N ALA A 259 14.80 25.57 3.13
CA ALA A 259 15.82 24.78 2.47
C ALA A 259 17.17 25.51 2.38
N VAL A 260 17.17 26.82 2.13
CA VAL A 260 18.38 27.65 2.13
C VAL A 260 18.98 27.74 3.53
N ILE A 261 18.17 27.99 4.56
CA ILE A 261 18.63 28.05 5.96
C ILE A 261 19.25 26.71 6.39
N LEU A 262 18.69 25.60 5.93
CA LEU A 262 19.15 24.25 6.26
C LEU A 262 20.15 23.66 5.24
N ALA A 263 20.67 24.50 4.33
CA ALA A 263 21.53 24.04 3.22
C ALA A 263 22.80 23.29 3.69
N ALA A 264 23.35 23.70 4.84
CA ALA A 264 24.54 23.08 5.42
C ALA A 264 24.30 21.64 5.95
N SER A 265 23.04 21.21 6.11
CA SER A 265 22.69 19.87 6.58
C SER A 265 21.89 19.12 5.51
N PRO A 266 22.50 18.17 4.76
CA PRO A 266 21.85 17.45 3.67
C PRO A 266 20.52 16.78 4.10
N ASN A 267 20.52 16.11 5.25
CA ASN A 267 19.33 15.41 5.74
C ASN A 267 18.21 16.38 6.16
N ARG A 268 18.56 17.52 6.77
CA ARG A 268 17.55 18.50 7.20
C ARG A 268 16.96 19.31 6.05
N ARG A 269 17.74 19.62 5.00
CA ARG A 269 17.25 20.33 3.81
C ARG A 269 16.28 19.50 2.97
N ALA A 270 16.34 18.16 3.05
CA ALA A 270 15.43 17.29 2.33
C ALA A 270 13.97 17.49 2.76
N ILE A 271 13.70 17.74 4.05
CA ILE A 271 12.34 17.90 4.59
C ILE A 271 11.58 19.09 3.94
N PRO A 272 12.11 20.33 3.92
CA PRO A 272 11.41 21.44 3.28
C PRO A 272 11.31 21.24 1.75
N LEU A 273 12.31 20.63 1.11
CA LEU A 273 12.24 20.33 -0.32
C LEU A 273 11.12 19.33 -0.64
N GLN A 274 10.96 18.28 0.16
CA GLN A 274 9.83 17.35 0.01
C GLN A 274 8.48 18.07 0.19
N LYS A 275 8.34 18.97 1.15
CA LYS A 275 7.11 19.77 1.32
C LYS A 275 6.84 20.65 0.10
N LEU A 276 7.86 21.27 -0.47
CA LEU A 276 7.76 22.06 -1.69
C LEU A 276 7.26 21.22 -2.86
N PHE A 277 7.90 20.07 -3.12
CA PHE A 277 7.52 19.19 -4.23
C PHE A 277 6.12 18.58 -4.03
N ARG A 278 5.77 18.22 -2.78
CA ARG A 278 4.41 17.77 -2.48
C ARG A 278 3.36 18.86 -2.75
N ALA A 279 3.65 20.11 -2.41
CA ALA A 279 2.77 21.24 -2.71
C ALA A 279 2.66 21.48 -4.23
N ALA A 280 3.77 21.39 -4.96
CA ALA A 280 3.76 21.46 -6.42
C ALA A 280 2.93 20.34 -7.07
N GLY A 281 3.04 19.10 -6.55
CA GLY A 281 2.20 17.98 -6.98
C GLY A 281 0.72 18.24 -6.75
N LYS A 282 0.34 18.77 -5.58
CA LYS A 282 -1.05 19.15 -5.30
C LYS A 282 -1.55 20.23 -6.27
N LEU A 283 -0.74 21.24 -6.55
CA LEU A 283 -1.09 22.31 -7.46
C LEU A 283 -1.27 21.78 -8.90
N SER A 284 -0.41 20.87 -9.36
CA SER A 284 -0.54 20.24 -10.68
C SER A 284 -1.84 19.45 -10.83
N ALA A 285 -2.26 18.76 -9.78
CA ALA A 285 -3.55 18.05 -9.76
C ALA A 285 -4.74 19.01 -9.82
N MET A 286 -4.68 20.15 -9.12
CA MET A 286 -5.70 21.21 -9.24
C MET A 286 -5.78 21.79 -10.66
N ALA A 287 -4.66 21.82 -11.39
CA ALA A 287 -4.60 22.20 -12.80
C ALA A 287 -5.01 21.07 -13.77
N GLY A 288 -5.51 19.92 -13.24
CA GLY A 288 -5.98 18.80 -14.06
C GLY A 288 -4.89 17.82 -14.50
N THR A 289 -3.65 17.97 -14.05
CA THR A 289 -2.56 17.07 -14.43
C THR A 289 -2.54 15.84 -13.53
N ARG A 290 -2.40 14.64 -14.12
CA ARG A 290 -2.20 13.37 -13.40
C ARG A 290 -0.77 12.90 -13.57
N TYR A 291 -0.09 12.65 -12.46
CA TYR A 291 1.25 12.07 -12.46
C TYR A 291 1.13 10.54 -12.38
N ASN A 292 1.73 9.83 -13.33
CA ASN A 292 1.65 8.38 -13.43
C ASN A 292 2.88 7.72 -12.78
N GLU A 293 2.85 7.51 -11.49
CA GLU A 293 3.93 6.87 -10.70
C GLU A 293 4.23 5.47 -11.21
N TYR A 294 3.19 4.67 -11.45
CA TYR A 294 3.31 3.27 -11.89
C TYR A 294 3.54 3.10 -13.39
N ALA A 295 3.77 4.19 -14.14
CA ALA A 295 4.23 4.11 -15.52
C ALA A 295 5.68 3.62 -15.62
N VAL A 296 6.50 3.90 -14.58
CA VAL A 296 7.91 3.49 -14.48
C VAL A 296 8.01 2.24 -13.61
N ILE A 297 8.79 1.25 -14.06
CA ILE A 297 9.08 0.04 -13.29
C ILE A 297 10.16 0.40 -12.27
N HIS A 298 9.89 0.17 -10.99
CA HIS A 298 10.84 0.38 -9.91
C HIS A 298 11.23 -0.96 -9.29
N GLY A 299 12.52 -1.27 -9.32
CA GLY A 299 13.11 -2.42 -8.66
C GLY A 299 13.04 -3.71 -9.51
N GLU A 300 14.18 -4.19 -9.95
CA GLU A 300 14.45 -5.57 -10.33
C GLU A 300 15.19 -6.29 -9.18
#